data_2108a032ed0c24b5fa3f6d67448b0db5
#
_entry.id   2108a032ed0c24b5fa3f6d67448b0db5
#
_cell.length_a   1.000
_cell.length_b   1.000
_cell.length_c   1.000
_cell.angle_alpha   90.00
_cell.angle_beta   90.00
_cell.angle_gamma   90.00
#
_symmetry.space_group_name_H-M   'P 1'
#
loop_
_entity.id
_entity.type
_entity.pdbx_description
1 polymer ?
#
loop_
_entity_poly.entity_id
_entity_poly.type
_entity_poly.pdbx_seq_one_letter_code
_entity_poly.pdbx_strand_id
1 'polypeptide(L)'
;MAEVDIRSALPDEFIALAANVLGVDVSTLSPETEYGSIEAWDSIAHLRLVMETEARFGRPIPLEAVPEIKTLADFRPYVVAQG
;
A
#
# COMPACT_ATOMS: atom_id res chain seq x y z
N MET A 1 25.54 -8.14 6.54
CA MET A 1 24.13 -8.43 6.42
C MET A 1 23.33 -7.15 6.21
N ALA A 2 22.44 -7.19 5.27
CA ALA A 2 21.67 -5.99 4.97
C ALA A 2 20.69 -5.70 6.09
N GLU A 3 20.59 -4.45 6.40
CA GLU A 3 19.58 -3.99 7.34
C GLU A 3 18.24 -3.89 6.64
N VAL A 4 17.22 -4.44 7.27
CA VAL A 4 15.86 -4.26 6.77
C VAL A 4 15.26 -3.08 7.52
N ASP A 5 14.79 -2.11 6.77
CA ASP A 5 14.11 -0.98 7.38
C ASP A 5 12.70 -1.43 7.74
N ILE A 6 12.51 -1.75 9.01
CA ILE A 6 11.24 -2.28 9.48
C ILE A 6 10.11 -1.30 9.21
N ARG A 7 10.42 0.01 9.22
CA ARG A 7 9.38 1.01 9.05
C ARG A 7 8.85 1.07 7.64
N SER A 8 9.65 0.65 6.66
CA SER A 8 9.17 0.63 5.28
C SER A 8 8.84 -0.79 4.82
N ALA A 9 9.03 -1.80 5.66
CA ALA A 9 8.70 -3.17 5.27
C ALA A 9 7.19 -3.34 5.21
N LEU A 10 6.73 -4.01 4.17
CA LEU A 10 5.32 -4.29 3.96
C LEU A 10 5.12 -5.79 3.80
N PRO A 11 3.99 -6.32 4.25
CA PRO A 11 3.71 -7.75 4.05
C PRO A 11 3.63 -8.07 2.55
N ASP A 12 4.10 -9.24 2.19
CA ASP A 12 3.96 -9.69 0.80
C ASP A 12 2.51 -9.72 0.37
N GLU A 13 1.63 -10.03 1.30
CA GLU A 13 0.21 -10.08 1.02
C GLU A 13 -0.31 -8.72 0.57
N PHE A 14 0.17 -7.65 1.19
CA PHE A 14 -0.24 -6.31 0.80
C PHE A 14 0.32 -5.94 -0.57
N ILE A 15 1.58 -6.28 -0.82
CA ILE A 15 2.19 -5.96 -2.11
C ILE A 15 1.43 -6.69 -3.22
N ALA A 16 1.05 -7.95 -2.98
CA ALA A 16 0.28 -8.69 -3.96
C ALA A 16 -1.10 -8.07 -4.18
N LEU A 17 -1.73 -7.61 -3.10
CA LEU A 17 -3.01 -6.93 -3.22
C LEU A 17 -2.88 -5.66 -4.04
N ALA A 18 -1.86 -4.86 -3.76
CA ALA A 18 -1.64 -3.62 -4.49
C ALA A 18 -1.39 -3.90 -5.97
N ALA A 19 -0.59 -4.91 -6.27
CA ALA A 19 -0.32 -5.27 -7.66
C ALA A 19 -1.61 -5.66 -8.38
N ASN A 20 -2.46 -6.40 -7.69
CA ASN A 20 -3.73 -6.84 -8.27
C ASN A 20 -4.65 -5.64 -8.52
N VAL A 21 -4.78 -4.75 -7.55
CA VAL A 21 -5.63 -3.57 -7.70
C VAL A 21 -5.12 -2.66 -8.82
N LEU A 22 -3.80 -2.47 -8.87
CA LEU A 22 -3.22 -1.58 -9.87
C LEU A 22 -3.03 -2.26 -11.22
N GLY A 23 -3.16 -3.59 -11.28
CA GLY A 23 -3.02 -4.30 -12.53
C GLY A 23 -1.59 -4.31 -13.05
N VAL A 24 -0.62 -4.36 -12.15
CA VAL A 24 0.79 -4.36 -12.53
C VAL A 24 1.48 -5.58 -11.92
N ASP A 25 2.67 -5.88 -12.43
CA ASP A 25 3.47 -6.97 -11.90
C ASP A 25 3.99 -6.58 -10.52
N VAL A 26 3.97 -7.55 -9.59
CA VAL A 26 4.41 -7.29 -8.23
C VAL A 26 5.86 -6.83 -8.19
N SER A 27 6.66 -7.27 -9.17
CA SER A 27 8.08 -6.89 -9.22
C SER A 27 8.29 -5.42 -9.52
N THR A 28 7.25 -4.71 -9.98
CA THR A 28 7.36 -3.28 -10.26
C THR A 28 7.06 -2.43 -9.03
N LEU A 29 6.67 -3.05 -7.92
CA LEU A 29 6.27 -2.32 -6.73
C LEU A 29 7.30 -2.47 -5.62
N SER A 30 7.43 -1.42 -4.83
CA SER A 30 8.25 -1.44 -3.63
C SER A 30 7.56 -0.56 -2.60
N PRO A 31 8.02 -0.61 -1.34
CA PRO A 31 7.44 0.30 -0.35
C PRO A 31 7.57 1.77 -0.72
N GLU A 32 8.58 2.12 -1.52
CA GLU A 32 8.81 3.50 -1.91
C GLU A 32 8.04 3.93 -3.15
N THR A 33 7.30 3.01 -3.79
CA THR A 33 6.50 3.38 -4.96
C THR A 33 5.52 4.48 -4.59
N GLU A 34 5.52 5.56 -5.37
CA GLU A 34 4.74 6.75 -5.05
C GLU A 34 3.46 6.82 -5.86
N TYR A 35 2.44 7.38 -5.22
CA TYR A 35 1.19 7.69 -5.90
C TYR A 35 1.50 8.59 -7.11
N GLY A 36 0.96 8.20 -8.25
CA GLY A 36 1.16 8.98 -9.47
C GLY A 36 2.44 8.68 -10.20
N SER A 37 3.35 7.88 -9.62
CA SER A 37 4.59 7.54 -10.31
C SER A 37 4.38 6.45 -11.37
N ILE A 38 3.28 5.72 -11.25
CA ILE A 38 2.85 4.79 -12.30
C ILE A 38 1.46 5.20 -12.74
N GLU A 39 1.24 5.07 -14.04
CA GLU A 39 -0.01 5.52 -14.63
C GLU A 39 -1.22 4.82 -14.01
N ALA A 40 -1.07 3.56 -13.65
CA ALA A 40 -2.16 2.78 -13.10
C ALA A 40 -2.61 3.27 -11.71
N TRP A 41 -1.74 3.96 -10.98
CA TRP A 41 -2.08 4.43 -9.64
C TRP A 41 -2.58 5.86 -9.70
N ASP A 42 -3.82 6.00 -10.15
CA ASP A 42 -4.49 7.30 -10.19
C ASP A 42 -5.45 7.39 -8.99
N SER A 43 -6.25 8.46 -8.97
CA SER A 43 -7.11 8.72 -7.82
C SER A 43 -8.18 7.64 -7.62
N ILE A 44 -8.69 7.07 -8.70
CA ILE A 44 -9.69 6.01 -8.59
C ILE A 44 -9.04 4.74 -8.06
N ALA A 45 -7.87 4.39 -8.59
CA ALA A 45 -7.15 3.23 -8.13
C ALA A 45 -6.74 3.40 -6.66
N HIS A 46 -6.40 4.64 -6.27
CA HIS A 46 -6.04 4.92 -4.90
C HIS A 46 -7.18 4.59 -3.93
N LEU A 47 -8.39 5.04 -4.27
CA LEU A 47 -9.55 4.74 -3.45
C LEU A 47 -9.84 3.24 -3.41
N ARG A 48 -9.69 2.56 -4.55
CA ARG A 48 -9.88 1.12 -4.56
C ARG A 48 -8.86 0.43 -3.68
N LEU A 49 -7.62 0.87 -3.75
CA LEU A 49 -6.57 0.28 -2.94
C LEU A 49 -6.85 0.47 -1.45
N VAL A 50 -7.33 1.66 -1.06
CA VAL A 50 -7.72 1.92 0.32
C VAL A 50 -8.82 0.96 0.75
N MET A 51 -9.87 0.85 -0.05
CA MET A 51 -11.01 0.00 0.30
C MET A 51 -10.64 -1.47 0.37
N GLU A 52 -9.85 -1.93 -0.59
CA GLU A 52 -9.44 -3.33 -0.59
C GLU A 52 -8.52 -3.64 0.59
N THR A 53 -7.68 -2.67 0.96
CA THR A 53 -6.80 -2.84 2.10
C THR A 53 -7.63 -2.96 3.38
N GLU A 54 -8.62 -2.10 3.54
CA GLU A 54 -9.50 -2.19 4.70
C GLU A 54 -10.18 -3.56 4.78
N ALA A 55 -10.67 -4.03 3.65
CA ALA A 55 -11.39 -5.31 3.62
C ALA A 55 -10.46 -6.48 3.92
N ARG A 56 -9.25 -6.43 3.40
CA ARG A 56 -8.33 -7.55 3.54
C ARG A 56 -7.71 -7.62 4.91
N PHE A 57 -7.36 -6.47 5.48
CA PHE A 57 -6.62 -6.44 6.74
C PHE A 57 -7.48 -6.09 7.94
N GLY A 58 -8.74 -5.72 7.70
CA GLY A 58 -9.68 -5.52 8.79
C GLY A 58 -9.44 -4.28 9.62
N ARG A 59 -8.72 -3.30 9.09
CA ARG A 59 -8.45 -2.07 9.80
C ARG A 59 -9.02 -0.89 9.02
N PRO A 60 -9.78 -0.02 9.68
CA PRO A 60 -10.32 1.15 9.00
C PRO A 60 -9.21 2.15 8.68
N ILE A 61 -9.31 2.77 7.52
CA ILE A 61 -8.42 3.84 7.13
C ILE A 61 -9.24 5.11 7.12
N PRO A 62 -8.95 6.05 8.03
CA PRO A 62 -9.77 7.27 8.11
C PRO A 62 -9.74 8.04 6.79
N LEU A 63 -10.86 8.65 6.47
CA LEU A 63 -10.96 9.38 5.22
C LEU A 63 -9.92 10.48 5.12
N GLU A 64 -9.62 11.13 6.23
CA GLU A 64 -8.63 12.20 6.23
C GLU A 64 -7.21 11.68 6.03
N ALA A 65 -6.98 10.38 6.23
CA ALA A 65 -5.66 9.80 6.01
C ALA A 65 -5.42 9.48 4.53
N VAL A 66 -6.50 9.34 3.74
CA VAL A 66 -6.37 8.93 2.35
C VAL A 66 -5.44 9.83 1.55
N PRO A 67 -5.60 11.18 1.60
CA PRO A 67 -4.69 12.03 0.84
C PRO A 67 -3.28 12.09 1.40
N GLU A 68 -3.07 11.60 2.62
CA GLU A 68 -1.74 11.57 3.22
C GLU A 68 -0.95 10.35 2.80
N ILE A 69 -1.60 9.36 2.21
CA ILE A 69 -0.94 8.14 1.74
C ILE A 69 -0.36 8.44 0.37
N LYS A 70 0.95 8.59 0.31
CA LYS A 70 1.64 8.96 -0.92
C LYS A 70 2.55 7.87 -1.44
N THR A 71 2.91 6.92 -0.60
CA THR A 71 3.70 5.75 -1.01
C THR A 71 3.01 4.51 -0.48
N LEU A 72 3.41 3.35 -1.01
CA LEU A 72 2.88 2.11 -0.48
C LEU A 72 3.26 1.93 0.99
N ALA A 73 4.44 2.42 1.38
CA ALA A 73 4.87 2.31 2.77
C ALA A 73 3.93 3.05 3.71
N ASP A 74 3.23 4.05 3.22
CA ASP A 74 2.30 4.80 4.07
C ASP A 74 1.08 3.97 4.49
N PHE A 75 0.85 2.82 3.84
CA PHE A 75 -0.18 1.90 4.27
C PHE A 75 0.23 1.06 5.48
N ARG A 76 1.51 1.13 5.86
CA ARG A 76 2.05 0.22 6.87
C ARG A 76 1.23 0.15 8.16
N PRO A 77 0.78 1.28 8.74
CA PRO A 77 0.01 1.19 10.00
C PRO A 77 -1.27 0.38 9.87
N TYR A 78 -1.75 0.19 8.65
CA TYR A 78 -3.02 -0.49 8.42
C TYR A 78 -2.86 -1.93 7.99
N VAL A 79 -1.63 -2.35 7.69
CA VAL A 79 -1.41 -3.70 7.15
C VAL A 79 -0.45 -4.52 7.99
N VAL A 80 0.26 -3.89 8.94
CA VAL A 80 1.19 -4.58 9.83
C VAL A 80 0.55 -4.73 11.19
N ALA A 81 0.58 -5.95 11.73
CA ALA A 81 -0.02 -6.19 13.03
C ALA A 81 0.72 -5.39 14.10
N GLN A 82 -0.04 -4.77 14.97
CA GLN A 82 0.51 -4.04 16.09
C GLN A 82 0.59 -5.01 17.26
N GLY A 83 1.80 -5.32 17.65
CA GLY A 83 2.08 -6.32 18.68
C GLY A 83 1.70 -5.94 20.07
#